data_bcd6df0fe0923b5f525e52c200ec091a
#
_entry.id   bcd6df0fe0923b5f525e52c200ec091a
#
_cell.length_a   1.000
_cell.length_b   1.000
_cell.length_c   1.000
_cell.angle_alpha   90.00
_cell.angle_beta   90.00
_cell.angle_gamma   90.00
#
_symmetry.space_group_name_H-M   'P 1'
#
loop_
_entity.id
_entity.type
_entity.pdbx_description
1 polymer ?
#
loop_
_entity_poly.entity_id
_entity_poly.type
_entity_poly.pdbx_seq_one_letter_code
_entity_poly.pdbx_strand_id
1 'polypeptide(L)'
;MTELGHHLGGHANKTHLDEGALRWLKDHFSAQTYLDVGCGPGGMVQLAEEIGLDVLGIDGDHTLTRYDESKFIIHDFTTGPVNLDKKYDIGWSVEFVEHVYEEYIPNYITSFQACKVFVMTYAPPGWEGHHHVNLQEEDYWIEVMRQYGFVVDRELTTTLRLKSTMNVPGKKRKAFVRNRGLVFINVN
;
A
#
# COMPACT_ATOMS: atom_id res chain seq x y z
N MET A 1 13.30 1.74 24.98
CA MET A 1 12.69 1.79 23.62
C MET A 1 13.83 1.54 22.65
N THR A 2 13.69 0.54 21.79
CA THR A 2 14.68 0.29 20.71
C THR A 2 14.61 1.43 19.70
N GLU A 3 15.78 1.86 19.22
CA GLU A 3 15.88 2.91 18.20
C GLU A 3 15.18 2.44 16.90
N LEU A 4 14.49 3.35 16.22
CA LEU A 4 13.84 3.04 14.94
C LEU A 4 14.88 2.73 13.87
N GLY A 5 14.72 1.64 13.14
CA GLY A 5 15.60 1.28 12.04
C GLY A 5 15.61 2.38 10.96
N HIS A 6 16.78 2.71 10.41
CA HIS A 6 16.93 3.76 9.40
C HIS A 6 16.07 3.56 8.14
N HIS A 7 15.70 2.31 7.83
CA HIS A 7 14.84 1.94 6.70
C HIS A 7 13.34 2.16 6.96
N LEU A 8 12.97 2.51 8.20
CA LEU A 8 11.60 2.78 8.61
C LEU A 8 11.36 4.29 8.75
N GLY A 9 10.11 4.73 8.86
CA GLY A 9 9.77 6.10 9.27
C GLY A 9 9.75 7.16 8.16
N GLY A 10 9.89 6.82 6.88
CA GLY A 10 9.90 7.78 5.76
C GLY A 10 8.62 8.62 5.59
N HIS A 11 7.51 8.19 6.18
CA HIS A 11 6.21 8.86 6.14
C HIS A 11 6.17 10.24 6.87
N ALA A 12 7.17 10.59 7.70
CA ALA A 12 7.20 11.82 8.49
C ALA A 12 5.90 12.06 9.30
N ASN A 13 5.31 10.99 9.84
CA ASN A 13 4.04 10.96 10.58
C ASN A 13 2.86 11.56 9.78
N LYS A 14 2.78 11.29 8.47
CA LYS A 14 1.73 11.75 7.57
C LYS A 14 1.19 10.61 6.72
N THR A 15 -0.13 10.60 6.51
CA THR A 15 -0.77 9.76 5.50
C THR A 15 -1.31 10.62 4.37
N HIS A 16 -1.10 10.19 3.15
CA HIS A 16 -1.69 10.79 1.96
C HIS A 16 -3.04 10.11 1.68
N LEU A 17 -4.14 10.74 2.12
CA LEU A 17 -5.48 10.18 1.98
C LEU A 17 -5.95 10.21 0.53
N ASP A 18 -6.64 9.14 0.13
CA ASP A 18 -7.30 9.04 -1.17
C ASP A 18 -8.72 8.47 -1.03
N GLU A 19 -9.61 9.31 -0.53
CA GLU A 19 -10.99 8.93 -0.27
C GLU A 19 -11.74 8.56 -1.56
N GLY A 20 -11.49 9.29 -2.66
CA GLY A 20 -12.17 9.04 -3.92
C GLY A 20 -11.83 7.69 -4.52
N ALA A 21 -10.54 7.31 -4.53
CA ALA A 21 -10.12 5.99 -4.98
C ALA A 21 -10.68 4.88 -4.09
N LEU A 22 -10.61 5.05 -2.76
CA LEU A 22 -11.06 4.04 -1.81
C LEU A 22 -12.58 3.80 -1.88
N ARG A 23 -13.39 4.86 -1.93
CA ARG A 23 -14.85 4.74 -2.08
C ARG A 23 -15.21 4.06 -3.38
N TRP A 24 -14.56 4.44 -4.48
CA TRP A 24 -14.78 3.80 -5.77
C TRP A 24 -14.45 2.29 -5.72
N LEU A 25 -13.32 1.90 -5.14
CA LEU A 25 -12.95 0.49 -4.99
C LEU A 25 -14.00 -0.27 -4.16
N LYS A 26 -14.39 0.30 -3.00
CA LYS A 26 -15.41 -0.30 -2.14
C LYS A 26 -16.70 -0.57 -2.90
N ASP A 27 -17.21 0.43 -3.61
CA ASP A 27 -18.48 0.33 -4.32
C ASP A 27 -18.38 -0.63 -5.52
N HIS A 28 -17.30 -0.51 -6.32
CA HIS A 28 -17.11 -1.32 -7.52
C HIS A 28 -16.98 -2.81 -7.21
N PHE A 29 -16.29 -3.18 -6.14
CA PHE A 29 -16.07 -4.56 -5.72
C PHE A 29 -17.03 -5.03 -4.63
N SER A 30 -17.97 -4.19 -4.18
CA SER A 30 -18.83 -4.47 -3.00
C SER A 30 -18.03 -4.93 -1.80
N ALA A 31 -16.85 -4.31 -1.60
CA ALA A 31 -15.86 -4.74 -0.63
C ALA A 31 -16.34 -4.52 0.80
N GLN A 32 -15.95 -5.46 1.68
CA GLN A 32 -16.24 -5.43 3.11
C GLN A 32 -14.95 -5.36 3.95
N THR A 33 -13.81 -5.73 3.38
CA THR A 33 -12.54 -5.86 4.13
C THR A 33 -11.41 -5.13 3.40
N TYR A 34 -10.48 -4.55 4.18
CA TYR A 34 -9.38 -3.72 3.68
C TYR A 34 -8.08 -4.02 4.43
N LEU A 35 -7.00 -4.18 3.68
CA LEU A 35 -5.64 -4.33 4.18
C LEU A 35 -4.74 -3.23 3.63
N ASP A 36 -4.01 -2.53 4.50
CA ASP A 36 -3.01 -1.53 4.13
C ASP A 36 -1.60 -2.00 4.52
N VAL A 37 -0.73 -2.21 3.55
CA VAL A 37 0.65 -2.68 3.75
C VAL A 37 1.62 -1.53 3.54
N GLY A 38 2.41 -1.21 4.57
CA GLY A 38 3.19 0.02 4.65
C GLY A 38 2.31 1.20 5.01
N CYS A 39 1.38 1.00 5.95
CA CYS A 39 0.32 1.95 6.27
C CYS A 39 0.79 3.22 7.02
N GLY A 40 2.05 3.26 7.49
CA GLY A 40 2.57 4.36 8.29
C GLY A 40 1.69 4.68 9.50
N PRO A 41 1.27 5.96 9.68
CA PRO A 41 0.40 6.37 10.78
C PRO A 41 -1.02 5.80 10.73
N GLY A 42 -1.41 5.15 9.62
CA GLY A 42 -2.71 4.46 9.50
C GLY A 42 -3.88 5.35 9.10
N GLY A 43 -3.65 6.53 8.53
CA GLY A 43 -4.77 7.40 8.12
C GLY A 43 -5.67 6.79 7.06
N MET A 44 -5.14 5.98 6.11
CA MET A 44 -5.98 5.26 5.15
C MET A 44 -6.75 4.10 5.80
N VAL A 45 -6.17 3.44 6.82
CA VAL A 45 -6.85 2.41 7.62
C VAL A 45 -8.05 3.02 8.36
N GLN A 46 -7.84 4.16 9.02
CA GLN A 46 -8.90 4.89 9.71
C GLN A 46 -10.00 5.32 8.73
N LEU A 47 -9.65 5.90 7.58
CA LEU A 47 -10.61 6.29 6.55
C LEU A 47 -11.42 5.09 6.03
N ALA A 48 -10.77 3.94 5.85
CA ALA A 48 -11.43 2.72 5.41
C ALA A 48 -12.46 2.22 6.44
N GLU A 49 -12.12 2.28 7.73
CA GLU A 49 -13.06 1.95 8.81
C GLU A 49 -14.24 2.93 8.89
N GLU A 50 -13.98 4.24 8.76
CA GLU A 50 -15.01 5.29 8.76
C GLU A 50 -16.04 5.11 7.62
N ILE A 51 -15.63 4.56 6.48
CA ILE A 51 -16.55 4.24 5.39
C ILE A 51 -17.16 2.83 5.50
N GLY A 52 -16.92 2.11 6.62
CA GLY A 52 -17.57 0.86 6.97
C GLY A 52 -16.89 -0.40 6.41
N LEU A 53 -15.57 -0.40 6.27
CA LEU A 53 -14.78 -1.61 5.99
C LEU A 53 -14.22 -2.19 7.29
N ASP A 54 -14.08 -3.52 7.36
CA ASP A 54 -13.29 -4.18 8.39
C ASP A 54 -11.81 -4.13 7.97
N VAL A 55 -10.96 -3.57 8.83
CA VAL A 55 -9.63 -3.07 8.44
C VAL A 55 -8.49 -3.74 9.18
N LEU A 56 -7.33 -3.78 8.51
CA LEU A 56 -6.04 -4.07 9.10
C LEU A 56 -4.95 -3.23 8.43
N GLY A 57 -4.04 -2.66 9.21
CA GLY A 57 -2.80 -2.02 8.74
C GLY A 57 -1.58 -2.84 9.15
N ILE A 58 -0.54 -2.84 8.31
CA ILE A 58 0.76 -3.43 8.64
C ILE A 58 1.84 -2.38 8.38
N ASP A 59 2.69 -2.12 9.37
CA ASP A 59 3.81 -1.19 9.23
C ASP A 59 4.93 -1.51 10.23
N GLY A 60 6.17 -1.23 9.86
CA GLY A 60 7.34 -1.52 10.70
C GLY A 60 7.62 -0.46 11.79
N ASP A 61 7.07 0.75 11.67
CA ASP A 61 7.36 1.83 12.62
C ASP A 61 6.58 1.64 13.93
N HIS A 62 7.29 1.14 14.93
CA HIS A 62 6.77 0.92 16.28
C HIS A 62 6.71 2.18 17.14
N THR A 63 7.19 3.33 16.64
CA THR A 63 7.22 4.59 17.38
C THR A 63 5.96 5.41 17.21
N LEU A 64 5.12 5.04 16.24
CA LEU A 64 3.87 5.73 15.94
C LEU A 64 2.77 5.43 16.97
N THR A 65 2.01 6.47 17.32
CA THR A 65 0.73 6.30 18.01
C THR A 65 -0.38 6.27 16.96
N ARG A 66 -1.15 5.19 16.93
CA ARG A 66 -2.26 4.99 16.00
C ARG A 66 -3.60 5.19 16.69
N TYR A 67 -4.65 5.43 15.93
CA TYR A 67 -5.98 5.74 16.47
C TYR A 67 -6.59 4.56 17.27
N ASP A 68 -6.28 3.32 16.87
CA ASP A 68 -6.67 2.08 17.54
C ASP A 68 -5.61 1.01 17.25
N GLU A 69 -4.75 0.72 18.23
CA GLU A 69 -3.63 -0.23 18.07
C GLU A 69 -4.10 -1.65 17.70
N SER A 70 -5.35 -2.03 18.02
CA SER A 70 -5.91 -3.35 17.68
C SER A 70 -6.12 -3.56 16.17
N LYS A 71 -6.08 -2.48 15.39
CA LYS A 71 -6.21 -2.50 13.93
C LYS A 71 -4.88 -2.59 13.20
N PHE A 72 -3.78 -2.78 13.93
CA PHE A 72 -2.45 -2.74 13.33
C PHE A 72 -1.58 -3.92 13.76
N ILE A 73 -0.79 -4.41 12.83
CA ILE A 73 0.34 -5.31 13.09
C ILE A 73 1.62 -4.49 12.90
N ILE A 74 2.43 -4.43 13.96
CA ILE A 74 3.76 -3.81 13.88
C ILE A 74 4.73 -4.88 13.41
N HIS A 75 5.19 -4.75 12.16
CA HIS A 75 6.06 -5.75 11.54
C HIS A 75 7.03 -5.14 10.53
N ASP A 76 8.30 -5.46 10.70
CA ASP A 76 9.36 -5.13 9.77
C ASP A 76 9.56 -6.30 8.78
N PHE A 77 9.24 -6.07 7.52
CA PHE A 77 9.34 -7.09 6.46
C PHE A 77 10.77 -7.51 6.13
N THR A 78 11.80 -6.83 6.64
CA THR A 78 13.18 -7.34 6.55
C THR A 78 13.41 -8.57 7.43
N THR A 79 12.53 -8.84 8.40
CA THR A 79 12.63 -9.96 9.34
C THR A 79 11.87 -11.22 8.90
N GLY A 80 11.03 -11.11 7.88
CA GLY A 80 10.24 -12.23 7.34
C GLY A 80 8.83 -11.82 6.92
N PRO A 81 7.99 -12.77 6.49
CA PRO A 81 6.61 -12.52 6.09
C PRO A 81 5.67 -12.42 7.30
N VAL A 82 4.53 -11.75 7.09
CA VAL A 82 3.37 -11.81 7.98
C VAL A 82 2.38 -12.85 7.47
N ASN A 83 1.99 -13.78 8.33
CA ASN A 83 0.92 -14.73 8.03
C ASN A 83 -0.42 -14.15 8.45
N LEU A 84 -1.32 -14.00 7.49
CA LEU A 84 -2.67 -13.48 7.73
C LEU A 84 -3.67 -14.64 7.68
N ASP A 85 -4.51 -14.75 8.71
CA ASP A 85 -5.47 -15.84 8.86
C ASP A 85 -6.73 -15.67 8.00
N LYS A 86 -6.94 -14.47 7.43
CA LYS A 86 -8.10 -14.16 6.58
C LYS A 86 -7.70 -13.53 5.25
N LYS A 87 -8.64 -13.58 4.30
CA LYS A 87 -8.54 -12.87 3.03
C LYS A 87 -9.22 -11.49 3.13
N TYR A 88 -8.74 -10.56 2.31
CA TYR A 88 -9.27 -9.19 2.21
C TYR A 88 -9.79 -8.93 0.80
N ASP A 89 -10.83 -8.11 0.69
CA ASP A 89 -11.38 -7.75 -0.62
C ASP A 89 -10.46 -6.74 -1.31
N ILE A 90 -9.98 -5.73 -0.58
CA ILE A 90 -9.08 -4.69 -1.09
C ILE A 90 -7.76 -4.71 -0.32
N GLY A 91 -6.66 -4.75 -1.04
CA GLY A 91 -5.33 -4.46 -0.54
C GLY A 91 -4.83 -3.10 -1.06
N TRP A 92 -4.07 -2.41 -0.24
CA TRP A 92 -3.52 -1.10 -0.53
C TRP A 92 -2.06 -1.02 -0.09
N SER A 93 -1.21 -0.43 -0.92
CA SER A 93 0.19 -0.17 -0.59
C SER A 93 0.68 1.03 -1.39
N VAL A 94 0.76 2.19 -0.76
CA VAL A 94 1.10 3.45 -1.43
C VAL A 94 2.36 4.04 -0.82
N GLU A 95 3.38 4.28 -1.67
CA GLU A 95 4.69 4.79 -1.26
C GLU A 95 5.35 3.84 -0.22
N PHE A 96 5.43 2.56 -0.57
CA PHE A 96 6.01 1.52 0.29
C PHE A 96 7.07 0.68 -0.42
N VAL A 97 6.78 0.12 -1.60
CA VAL A 97 7.64 -0.89 -2.23
C VAL A 97 9.03 -0.37 -2.61
N GLU A 98 9.15 0.92 -2.88
CA GLU A 98 10.41 1.60 -3.14
C GLU A 98 11.34 1.74 -1.92
N HIS A 99 10.77 1.58 -0.72
CA HIS A 99 11.51 1.66 0.55
C HIS A 99 12.07 0.31 1.01
N VAL A 100 11.70 -0.79 0.34
CA VAL A 100 12.09 -2.16 0.72
C VAL A 100 13.02 -2.75 -0.33
N TYR A 101 14.19 -3.25 0.09
CA TYR A 101 15.13 -3.91 -0.82
C TYR A 101 14.48 -5.08 -1.54
N GLU A 102 14.90 -5.31 -2.79
CA GLU A 102 14.38 -6.34 -3.68
C GLU A 102 14.39 -7.75 -3.06
N GLU A 103 15.40 -8.07 -2.26
CA GLU A 103 15.55 -9.37 -1.58
C GLU A 103 14.41 -9.65 -0.58
N TYR A 104 13.69 -8.62 -0.09
CA TYR A 104 12.56 -8.76 0.84
C TYR A 104 11.19 -8.74 0.16
N ILE A 105 11.12 -8.64 -1.17
CA ILE A 105 9.87 -8.72 -1.93
C ILE A 105 9.03 -9.95 -1.52
N PRO A 106 9.59 -11.17 -1.40
CA PRO A 106 8.81 -12.33 -0.99
C PRO A 106 8.10 -12.17 0.35
N ASN A 107 8.67 -11.39 1.27
CA ASN A 107 8.12 -11.24 2.62
C ASN A 107 6.82 -10.43 2.61
N TYR A 108 6.79 -9.26 1.97
CA TYR A 108 5.59 -8.42 1.98
C TYR A 108 4.54 -8.87 0.95
N ILE A 109 4.95 -9.47 -0.16
CA ILE A 109 4.01 -9.98 -1.17
C ILE A 109 3.10 -11.08 -0.62
N THR A 110 3.54 -11.85 0.37
CA THR A 110 2.68 -12.79 1.09
C THR A 110 1.44 -12.10 1.66
N SER A 111 1.59 -10.89 2.19
CA SER A 111 0.45 -10.09 2.65
C SER A 111 -0.42 -9.60 1.49
N PHE A 112 0.18 -9.24 0.32
CA PHE A 112 -0.58 -8.87 -0.87
C PHE A 112 -1.45 -10.02 -1.37
N GLN A 113 -0.94 -11.25 -1.35
CA GLN A 113 -1.67 -12.45 -1.75
C GLN A 113 -2.88 -12.78 -0.86
N ALA A 114 -2.99 -12.14 0.30
CA ALA A 114 -4.21 -12.21 1.10
C ALA A 114 -5.37 -11.38 0.52
N CYS A 115 -5.14 -10.56 -0.51
CA CYS A 115 -6.12 -9.65 -1.09
C CYS A 115 -6.65 -10.17 -2.43
N LYS A 116 -7.94 -9.93 -2.71
CA LYS A 116 -8.57 -10.23 -4.01
C LYS A 116 -8.17 -9.22 -5.07
N VAL A 117 -8.24 -7.95 -4.72
CA VAL A 117 -7.79 -6.81 -5.53
C VAL A 117 -6.72 -6.07 -4.76
N PHE A 118 -5.64 -5.71 -5.44
CA PHE A 118 -4.52 -5.02 -4.81
C PHE A 118 -4.17 -3.74 -5.57
N VAL A 119 -4.07 -2.64 -4.84
CA VAL A 119 -3.63 -1.34 -5.36
C VAL A 119 -2.25 -1.02 -4.80
N MET A 120 -1.32 -0.66 -5.67
CA MET A 120 -0.02 -0.16 -5.24
C MET A 120 0.45 1.03 -6.06
N THR A 121 1.38 1.79 -5.50
CA THR A 121 2.22 2.72 -6.24
C THR A 121 3.67 2.27 -6.18
N TYR A 122 4.51 2.92 -6.96
CA TYR A 122 5.95 2.67 -7.04
C TYR A 122 6.68 3.98 -7.34
N ALA A 123 7.99 4.05 -7.06
CA ALA A 123 8.83 5.15 -7.48
C ALA A 123 9.77 4.71 -8.63
N PRO A 124 9.74 5.41 -9.79
CA PRO A 124 10.62 5.09 -10.91
C PRO A 124 12.07 5.55 -10.65
N PRO A 125 13.05 5.08 -11.43
CA PRO A 125 14.43 5.54 -11.35
C PRO A 125 14.55 7.07 -11.40
N GLY A 126 15.43 7.63 -10.56
CA GLY A 126 15.61 9.07 -10.43
C GLY A 126 14.59 9.77 -9.51
N TRP A 127 13.72 9.02 -8.84
CA TRP A 127 12.76 9.55 -7.87
C TRP A 127 13.35 9.52 -6.46
N GLU A 128 14.05 10.57 -6.08
CA GLU A 128 14.71 10.66 -4.77
C GLU A 128 13.69 10.71 -3.62
N GLY A 129 14.03 10.06 -2.50
CA GLY A 129 13.23 10.01 -1.28
C GLY A 129 13.99 9.38 -0.10
N HIS A 130 13.37 9.37 1.08
CA HIS A 130 13.91 8.68 2.24
C HIS A 130 14.00 7.19 1.95
N HIS A 131 15.20 6.63 2.07
CA HIS A 131 15.45 5.19 1.87
C HIS A 131 14.80 4.59 0.60
N HIS A 132 14.89 5.31 -0.54
CA HIS A 132 14.47 4.79 -1.84
C HIS A 132 15.54 3.84 -2.36
N VAL A 133 15.39 2.56 -2.07
CA VAL A 133 16.37 1.50 -2.35
C VAL A 133 15.95 0.59 -3.51
N ASN A 134 14.68 0.66 -3.93
CA ASN A 134 14.11 -0.19 -4.98
C ASN A 134 13.31 0.66 -5.98
N LEU A 135 14.03 1.51 -6.71
CA LEU A 135 13.45 2.37 -7.74
C LEU A 135 13.35 1.60 -9.06
N GLN A 136 12.13 1.28 -9.48
CA GLN A 136 11.87 0.43 -10.64
C GLN A 136 10.76 1.02 -11.52
N GLU A 137 10.80 0.70 -12.80
CA GLU A 137 9.76 1.08 -13.75
C GLU A 137 8.47 0.26 -13.58
N GLU A 138 7.37 0.75 -14.16
CA GLU A 138 6.04 0.10 -14.09
C GLU A 138 6.09 -1.38 -14.53
N ASP A 139 6.77 -1.67 -15.63
CA ASP A 139 6.83 -3.02 -16.21
C ASP A 139 7.56 -4.02 -15.29
N TYR A 140 8.55 -3.56 -14.52
CA TYR A 140 9.20 -4.39 -13.50
C TYR A 140 8.20 -4.85 -12.44
N TRP A 141 7.42 -3.91 -11.89
CA TRP A 141 6.42 -4.25 -10.87
C TRP A 141 5.29 -5.12 -11.41
N ILE A 142 4.87 -4.91 -12.65
CA ILE A 142 3.88 -5.78 -13.30
C ILE A 142 4.41 -7.21 -13.41
N GLU A 143 5.67 -7.38 -13.82
CA GLU A 143 6.28 -8.71 -13.92
C GLU A 143 6.48 -9.36 -12.55
N VAL A 144 6.95 -8.62 -11.54
CA VAL A 144 7.04 -9.11 -10.16
C VAL A 144 5.68 -9.61 -9.68
N MET A 145 4.65 -8.78 -9.77
CA MET A 145 3.30 -9.14 -9.32
C MET A 145 2.75 -10.36 -10.07
N ARG A 146 3.04 -10.47 -11.38
CA ARG A 146 2.65 -11.62 -12.20
C ARG A 146 3.26 -12.93 -11.68
N GLN A 147 4.52 -12.93 -11.23
CA GLN A 147 5.20 -14.12 -10.68
C GLN A 147 4.54 -14.61 -9.38
N TYR A 148 3.84 -13.73 -8.66
CA TYR A 148 3.13 -14.06 -7.43
C TYR A 148 1.61 -14.25 -7.61
N GLY A 149 1.15 -14.42 -8.86
CA GLY A 149 -0.25 -14.74 -9.15
C GLY A 149 -1.18 -13.54 -9.24
N PHE A 150 -0.65 -12.38 -9.61
CA PHE A 150 -1.43 -11.19 -9.89
C PHE A 150 -1.42 -10.82 -11.37
N VAL A 151 -2.53 -10.31 -11.85
CA VAL A 151 -2.66 -9.75 -13.20
C VAL A 151 -3.02 -8.28 -13.09
N VAL A 152 -2.25 -7.42 -13.76
CA VAL A 152 -2.59 -5.98 -13.83
C VAL A 152 -3.84 -5.79 -14.67
N ASP A 153 -4.81 -5.04 -14.11
CA ASP A 153 -5.99 -4.60 -14.87
C ASP A 153 -5.80 -3.15 -15.32
N ARG A 154 -5.60 -2.94 -16.61
CA ARG A 154 -5.32 -1.62 -17.21
C ARG A 154 -6.53 -0.69 -17.20
N GLU A 155 -7.73 -1.24 -17.34
CA GLU A 155 -8.98 -0.47 -17.33
C GLU A 155 -9.30 0.01 -15.91
N LEU A 156 -9.24 -0.88 -14.94
CA LEU A 156 -9.40 -0.52 -13.52
C LEU A 156 -8.29 0.44 -13.06
N THR A 157 -7.05 0.25 -13.51
CA THR A 157 -5.92 1.17 -13.25
C THR A 157 -6.24 2.58 -13.75
N THR A 158 -6.71 2.71 -14.99
CA THR A 158 -7.08 4.00 -15.57
C THR A 158 -8.21 4.65 -14.77
N THR A 159 -9.22 3.87 -14.43
CA THR A 159 -10.37 4.36 -13.66
C THR A 159 -9.97 4.78 -12.25
N LEU A 160 -9.14 3.98 -11.54
CA LEU A 160 -8.60 4.33 -10.22
C LEU A 160 -7.89 5.68 -10.25
N ARG A 161 -6.99 5.88 -11.22
CA ARG A 161 -6.24 7.12 -11.39
C ARG A 161 -7.16 8.33 -11.59
N LEU A 162 -8.26 8.16 -12.32
CA LEU A 162 -9.28 9.21 -12.52
C LEU A 162 -10.12 9.49 -11.26
N LYS A 163 -10.41 8.45 -10.47
CA LYS A 163 -11.18 8.56 -9.22
C LYS A 163 -10.35 9.08 -8.04
N SER A 164 -9.02 9.01 -8.13
CA SER A 164 -8.13 9.47 -7.07
C SER A 164 -8.37 10.93 -6.73
N THR A 165 -8.58 11.19 -5.45
CA THR A 165 -8.67 12.53 -4.85
C THR A 165 -7.40 12.92 -4.10
N MET A 166 -6.38 12.06 -4.12
CA MET A 166 -5.08 12.34 -3.52
C MET A 166 -4.46 13.58 -4.14
N ASN A 167 -4.56 14.69 -3.43
CA ASN A 167 -4.08 15.97 -3.91
C ASN A 167 -3.35 16.72 -2.80
N VAL A 168 -2.07 17.00 -3.03
CA VAL A 168 -1.31 17.88 -2.17
C VAL A 168 -1.20 19.23 -2.88
N PRO A 169 -1.86 20.31 -2.39
CA PRO A 169 -1.83 21.61 -3.04
C PRO A 169 -0.39 22.06 -3.34
N GLY A 170 -0.15 22.49 -4.60
CA GLY A 170 1.16 22.92 -5.07
C GLY A 170 2.20 21.81 -5.30
N LYS A 171 1.87 20.55 -5.05
CA LYS A 171 2.79 19.40 -5.19
C LYS A 171 2.20 18.31 -6.08
N LYS A 172 2.07 18.57 -7.39
CA LYS A 172 1.54 17.59 -8.38
C LYS A 172 2.22 16.22 -8.33
N ARG A 173 3.49 16.15 -7.92
CA ARG A 173 4.24 14.90 -7.74
C ARG A 173 3.69 14.01 -6.62
N LYS A 174 3.00 14.58 -5.62
CA LYS A 174 2.43 13.85 -4.48
C LYS A 174 1.01 13.32 -4.71
N ALA A 175 0.50 13.38 -5.92
CA ALA A 175 -0.72 12.66 -6.33
C ALA A 175 -0.33 11.23 -6.76
N PHE A 176 0.18 10.43 -5.82
CA PHE A 176 0.83 9.15 -6.08
C PHE A 176 -0.08 8.18 -6.83
N VAL A 177 -1.29 7.94 -6.33
CA VAL A 177 -2.26 7.04 -6.96
C VAL A 177 -2.67 7.53 -8.33
N ARG A 178 -2.97 8.83 -8.48
CA ARG A 178 -3.31 9.42 -9.78
C ARG A 178 -2.19 9.25 -10.82
N ASN A 179 -0.96 9.37 -10.39
CA ASN A 179 0.19 9.35 -11.29
C ASN A 179 0.71 7.94 -11.57
N ARG A 180 0.72 7.05 -10.55
CA ARG A 180 1.42 5.77 -10.59
C ARG A 180 0.65 4.62 -9.91
N GLY A 181 -0.63 4.81 -9.57
CA GLY A 181 -1.45 3.73 -9.02
C GLY A 181 -1.63 2.62 -10.05
N LEU A 182 -1.47 1.37 -9.64
CA LEU A 182 -1.73 0.17 -10.42
C LEU A 182 -2.79 -0.67 -9.70
N VAL A 183 -3.68 -1.28 -10.45
CA VAL A 183 -4.68 -2.23 -9.92
C VAL A 183 -4.32 -3.62 -10.41
N PHE A 184 -4.21 -4.54 -9.47
CA PHE A 184 -3.93 -5.94 -9.71
C PHE A 184 -5.08 -6.82 -9.23
N ILE A 185 -5.40 -7.85 -10.00
CA ILE A 185 -6.35 -8.90 -9.62
C ILE A 185 -5.57 -10.14 -9.22
N ASN A 186 -5.83 -10.68 -8.04
CA ASN A 186 -5.28 -11.93 -7.59
C ASN A 186 -5.98 -13.09 -8.30
N VAL A 187 -5.23 -13.95 -8.97
CA VAL A 187 -5.75 -15.08 -9.74
C VAL A 187 -5.42 -16.45 -9.11
N ASN A 188 -4.91 -16.45 -7.84
CA ASN A 188 -4.65 -17.67 -7.08
C ASN A 188 -5.88 -18.15 -6.29
#